data_2183c0f9fe7595f6b9500f3cf45bc8a1
#
_entry.id   2183c0f9fe7595f6b9500f3cf45bc8a1
#
_cell.length_a   1.000
_cell.length_b   1.000
_cell.length_c   1.000
_cell.angle_alpha   90.00
_cell.angle_beta   90.00
_cell.angle_gamma   90.00
#
_symmetry.space_group_name_H-M   'P 1'
#
loop_
_entity.id
_entity.type
_entity.pdbx_description
1 polymer ?
#
loop_
_entity_poly.entity_id
_entity_poly.type
_entity_poly.pdbx_seq_one_letter_code
_entity_poly.pdbx_strand_id
1 'polypeptide(L)'
;MDIRFLTFPDFHSVYFYRSITLAILLAIGGLVLYKAAEMRLPELLLVGGCLLLMGWRFALEWRRLNKAGPASVHGDELIISNENDHRRIPLGSVHTITTKHSLFMVRRYRSWSEHLAFVEFTLHNGERVYTLAESAVFESPAAKRSLTALQAAVLAAKVKSAAVG
;
A
#
# COMPACT_ATOMS: atom_id res chain seq x y z
N MET A 1 -14.45 2.92 15.95
CA MET A 1 -13.07 3.40 15.79
C MET A 1 -12.86 3.63 14.31
N ASP A 2 -12.76 4.90 13.85
CA ASP A 2 -12.72 5.21 12.41
C ASP A 2 -11.29 5.14 11.86
N ILE A 3 -10.76 3.92 11.79
CA ILE A 3 -9.53 3.68 11.03
C ILE A 3 -9.96 3.47 9.59
N ARG A 4 -9.64 4.42 8.72
CA ARG A 4 -10.04 4.37 7.31
C ARG A 4 -9.06 3.48 6.53
N PHE A 5 -9.26 2.17 6.64
CA PHE A 5 -8.69 1.24 5.68
C PHE A 5 -9.49 1.29 4.38
N LEU A 6 -8.84 0.92 3.27
CA LEU A 6 -9.54 0.82 2.01
C LEU A 6 -10.56 -0.31 2.04
N THR A 7 -11.75 -0.01 1.52
CA THR A 7 -12.80 -1.00 1.29
C THR A 7 -12.48 -1.87 0.07
N PHE A 8 -13.14 -3.01 -0.08
CA PHE A 8 -12.95 -3.91 -1.21
C PHE A 8 -13.10 -3.24 -2.59
N PRO A 9 -14.13 -2.41 -2.86
CA PRO A 9 -14.26 -1.71 -4.13
C PRO A 9 -13.13 -0.70 -4.41
N ASP A 10 -12.66 -0.02 -3.36
CA ASP A 10 -11.56 0.94 -3.48
C ASP A 10 -10.25 0.21 -3.81
N PHE A 11 -10.04 -0.96 -3.21
CA PHE A 11 -8.86 -1.79 -3.45
C PHE A 11 -8.79 -2.27 -4.90
N HIS A 12 -9.92 -2.75 -5.44
CA HIS A 12 -10.03 -3.16 -6.84
C HIS A 12 -9.75 -2.00 -7.80
N SER A 13 -10.25 -0.81 -7.50
CA SER A 13 -9.98 0.40 -8.30
C SER A 13 -8.49 0.76 -8.30
N VAL A 14 -7.82 0.70 -7.16
CA VAL A 14 -6.36 0.93 -7.06
C VAL A 14 -5.59 -0.07 -7.90
N TYR A 15 -5.98 -1.33 -7.86
CA TYR A 15 -5.37 -2.40 -8.64
C TYR A 15 -5.51 -2.14 -10.14
N PHE A 16 -6.71 -1.80 -10.59
CA PHE A 16 -7.01 -1.51 -12.00
C PHE A 16 -6.19 -0.33 -12.55
N TYR A 17 -6.21 0.82 -11.86
CA TYR A 17 -5.44 1.98 -12.31
C TYR A 17 -3.94 1.73 -12.33
N ARG A 18 -3.47 0.94 -11.41
CA ARG A 18 -2.06 0.58 -11.34
C ARG A 18 -1.65 -0.33 -12.49
N SER A 19 -2.51 -1.29 -12.89
CA SER A 19 -2.29 -2.13 -14.07
C SER A 19 -2.12 -1.28 -15.33
N ILE A 20 -3.04 -0.35 -15.54
CA ILE A 20 -3.01 0.55 -16.71
C ILE A 20 -1.74 1.41 -16.69
N THR A 21 -1.39 2.00 -15.54
CA THR A 21 -0.19 2.84 -15.43
C THR A 21 1.08 2.06 -15.76
N LEU A 22 1.20 0.82 -15.26
CA LEU A 22 2.33 -0.04 -15.56
C LEU A 22 2.39 -0.38 -17.05
N ALA A 23 1.26 -0.74 -17.65
CA ALA A 23 1.17 -1.03 -19.08
C ALA A 23 1.59 0.17 -19.94
N ILE A 24 1.12 1.36 -19.60
CA ILE A 24 1.50 2.61 -20.29
C ILE A 24 3.00 2.88 -20.14
N LEU A 25 3.56 2.77 -18.94
CA LEU A 25 4.99 2.99 -18.69
C LEU A 25 5.86 2.03 -19.50
N LEU A 26 5.47 0.75 -19.57
CA LEU A 26 6.19 -0.26 -20.34
C LEU A 26 6.08 0.00 -21.85
N ALA A 27 4.89 0.39 -22.33
CA ALA A 27 4.67 0.71 -23.75
C ALA A 27 5.49 1.93 -24.18
N ILE A 28 5.42 3.03 -23.42
CA ILE A 28 6.19 4.25 -23.72
C ILE A 28 7.68 3.98 -23.59
N GLY A 29 8.13 3.30 -22.53
CA GLY A 29 9.55 2.97 -22.32
C GLY A 29 10.09 2.10 -23.45
N GLY A 30 9.34 1.08 -23.88
CA GLY A 30 9.70 0.23 -25.01
C GLY A 30 9.79 1.01 -26.33
N LEU A 31 8.83 1.88 -26.59
CA LEU A 31 8.81 2.71 -27.81
C LEU A 31 9.99 3.71 -27.85
N VAL A 32 10.29 4.34 -26.70
CA VAL A 32 11.43 5.27 -26.59
C VAL A 32 12.75 4.52 -26.82
N LEU A 33 12.93 3.35 -26.26
CA LEU A 33 14.13 2.53 -26.47
C LEU A 33 14.26 2.06 -27.91
N TYR A 34 13.16 1.64 -28.52
CA TYR A 34 13.15 1.24 -29.94
C TYR A 34 13.61 2.41 -30.82
N LYS A 35 13.05 3.62 -30.62
CA LYS A 35 13.44 4.82 -31.35
C LYS A 35 14.87 5.28 -31.06
N ALA A 36 15.33 5.13 -29.82
CA ALA A 36 16.71 5.41 -29.45
C ALA A 36 17.72 4.54 -30.21
N ALA A 37 17.38 3.26 -30.36
CA ALA A 37 18.22 2.31 -31.11
C ALA A 37 18.21 2.62 -32.62
N GLU A 38 17.05 2.94 -33.20
CA GLU A 38 16.90 3.28 -34.61
C GLU A 38 17.66 4.56 -34.97
N MET A 39 17.49 5.62 -34.16
CA MET A 39 18.06 6.93 -34.44
C MET A 39 19.48 7.15 -33.90
N ARG A 40 20.03 6.19 -33.14
CA ARG A 40 21.34 6.29 -32.46
C ARG A 40 21.49 7.53 -31.58
N LEU A 41 20.40 7.94 -30.91
CA LEU A 41 20.39 9.10 -30.03
C LEU A 41 20.65 8.68 -28.57
N PRO A 42 21.83 8.99 -28.01
CA PRO A 42 22.19 8.58 -26.64
C PRO A 42 21.27 9.21 -25.58
N GLU A 43 20.75 10.41 -25.85
CA GLU A 43 19.82 11.11 -24.94
C GLU A 43 18.53 10.33 -24.75
N LEU A 44 17.99 9.72 -25.82
CA LEU A 44 16.79 8.89 -25.73
C LEU A 44 17.05 7.58 -24.97
N LEU A 45 18.27 7.04 -24.98
CA LEU A 45 18.63 5.88 -24.16
C LEU A 45 18.57 6.22 -22.67
N LEU A 46 19.00 7.41 -22.28
CA LEU A 46 18.92 7.88 -20.91
C LEU A 46 17.46 8.00 -20.46
N VAL A 47 16.61 8.62 -21.27
CA VAL A 47 15.16 8.75 -20.99
C VAL A 47 14.51 7.38 -20.89
N GLY A 48 14.80 6.47 -21.83
CA GLY A 48 14.30 5.10 -21.80
C GLY A 48 14.75 4.34 -20.55
N GLY A 49 16.01 4.49 -20.15
CA GLY A 49 16.56 3.94 -18.92
C GLY A 49 15.84 4.45 -17.66
N CYS A 50 15.57 5.74 -17.56
CA CYS A 50 14.80 6.33 -16.46
C CYS A 50 13.37 5.76 -16.40
N LEU A 51 12.70 5.62 -17.55
CA LEU A 51 11.35 5.05 -17.63
C LEU A 51 11.35 3.58 -17.20
N LEU A 52 12.36 2.80 -17.57
CA LEU A 52 12.50 1.41 -17.13
C LEU A 52 12.74 1.32 -15.61
N LEU A 53 13.59 2.18 -15.04
CA LEU A 53 13.81 2.23 -13.60
C LEU A 53 12.53 2.59 -12.85
N MET A 54 11.76 3.55 -13.37
CA MET A 54 10.44 3.89 -12.84
C MET A 54 9.47 2.70 -12.92
N GLY A 55 9.42 2.02 -14.06
CA GLY A 55 8.61 0.82 -14.25
C GLY A 55 9.01 -0.31 -13.28
N TRP A 56 10.31 -0.53 -13.09
CA TRP A 56 10.85 -1.49 -12.12
C TRP A 56 10.43 -1.16 -10.69
N ARG A 57 10.60 0.10 -10.29
CA ARG A 57 10.18 0.59 -8.97
C ARG A 57 8.68 0.38 -8.76
N PHE A 58 7.90 0.65 -9.81
CA PHE A 58 6.46 0.45 -9.81
C PHE A 58 6.08 -1.04 -9.70
N ALA A 59 6.78 -1.92 -10.40
CA ALA A 59 6.58 -3.36 -10.33
C ALA A 59 6.89 -3.95 -8.94
N LEU A 60 7.92 -3.42 -8.25
CA LEU A 60 8.20 -3.80 -6.86
C LEU A 60 7.06 -3.43 -5.91
N GLU A 61 6.46 -2.27 -6.09
CA GLU A 61 5.28 -1.88 -5.31
C GLU A 61 4.05 -2.74 -5.65
N TRP A 62 3.91 -3.14 -6.91
CA TRP A 62 2.88 -4.06 -7.34
C TRP A 62 2.92 -5.40 -6.59
N ARG A 63 4.12 -5.97 -6.41
CA ARG A 63 4.28 -7.19 -5.61
C ARG A 63 3.81 -7.02 -4.15
N ARG A 64 3.96 -5.83 -3.58
CA ARG A 64 3.43 -5.53 -2.25
C ARG A 64 1.92 -5.39 -2.26
N LEU A 65 1.36 -4.77 -3.29
CA LEU A 65 -0.08 -4.64 -3.47
C LEU A 65 -0.77 -6.00 -3.58
N ASN A 66 -0.17 -6.95 -4.33
CA ASN A 66 -0.70 -8.31 -4.45
C ASN A 66 -0.74 -9.10 -3.13
N LYS A 67 0.08 -8.68 -2.16
CA LYS A 67 0.09 -9.26 -0.80
C LYS A 67 -0.79 -8.49 0.18
N ALA A 68 -1.33 -7.35 -0.23
CA ALA A 68 -2.18 -6.52 0.59
C ALA A 68 -3.65 -6.87 0.33
N GLY A 69 -4.46 -6.82 1.38
CA GLY A 69 -5.91 -7.02 1.31
C GLY A 69 -6.65 -5.89 2.01
N PRO A 70 -7.93 -5.68 1.68
CA PRO A 70 -8.79 -4.78 2.43
C PRO A 70 -8.87 -5.24 3.88
N ALA A 71 -8.77 -4.29 4.80
CA ALA A 71 -8.75 -4.57 6.23
C ALA A 71 -9.84 -3.82 6.97
N SER A 72 -10.33 -4.41 8.03
CA SER A 72 -11.24 -3.78 8.99
C SER A 72 -10.87 -4.18 10.43
N VAL A 73 -11.12 -3.29 11.38
CA VAL A 73 -10.91 -3.59 12.80
C VAL A 73 -12.27 -3.75 13.46
N HIS A 74 -12.50 -4.92 14.04
CA HIS A 74 -13.69 -5.22 14.82
C HIS A 74 -13.31 -5.65 16.23
N GLY A 75 -13.56 -4.80 17.21
CA GLY A 75 -13.18 -5.07 18.60
C GLY A 75 -11.66 -5.20 18.74
N ASP A 76 -11.20 -6.36 19.20
CA ASP A 76 -9.80 -6.71 19.42
C ASP A 76 -9.19 -7.51 18.25
N GLU A 77 -9.87 -7.56 17.08
CA GLU A 77 -9.45 -8.33 15.92
C GLU A 77 -9.25 -7.44 14.69
N LEU A 78 -8.17 -7.68 13.96
CA LEU A 78 -7.94 -7.16 12.61
C LEU A 78 -8.40 -8.23 11.62
N ILE A 79 -9.38 -7.89 10.80
CA ILE A 79 -9.90 -8.76 9.74
C ILE A 79 -9.31 -8.28 8.42
N ILE A 80 -8.55 -9.14 7.76
CA ILE A 80 -8.02 -8.90 6.42
C ILE A 80 -8.73 -9.84 5.47
N SER A 81 -9.42 -9.25 4.50
CA SER A 81 -10.14 -10.01 3.48
C SER A 81 -9.29 -10.11 2.23
N ASN A 82 -8.96 -11.32 1.82
CA ASN A 82 -8.44 -11.58 0.48
C ASN A 82 -9.55 -12.21 -0.38
N GLU A 83 -9.42 -12.25 -1.70
CA GLU A 83 -10.48 -12.74 -2.59
C GLU A 83 -11.07 -14.10 -2.18
N ASN A 84 -10.29 -14.97 -1.55
CA ASN A 84 -10.68 -16.33 -1.17
C ASN A 84 -10.52 -16.63 0.33
N ASP A 85 -10.07 -15.68 1.16
CA ASP A 85 -9.78 -15.94 2.57
C ASP A 85 -10.05 -14.71 3.43
N HIS A 86 -10.75 -14.94 4.56
CA HIS A 86 -10.99 -13.93 5.59
C HIS A 86 -10.13 -14.25 6.80
N ARG A 87 -8.98 -13.63 6.87
CA ARG A 87 -8.04 -13.87 7.95
C ARG A 87 -8.33 -12.95 9.13
N ARG A 88 -8.59 -13.53 10.29
CA ARG A 88 -8.75 -12.83 11.58
C ARG A 88 -7.43 -12.87 12.34
N ILE A 89 -6.95 -11.72 12.73
CA ILE A 89 -5.68 -11.54 13.45
C ILE A 89 -5.98 -10.82 14.75
N PRO A 90 -5.74 -11.44 15.92
CA PRO A 90 -5.88 -10.76 17.19
C PRO A 90 -4.93 -9.55 17.25
N LEU A 91 -5.41 -8.37 17.63
CA LEU A 91 -4.57 -7.17 17.74
C LEU A 91 -3.42 -7.35 18.76
N GLY A 92 -3.62 -8.19 19.78
CA GLY A 92 -2.59 -8.56 20.73
C GLY A 92 -1.38 -9.28 20.12
N SER A 93 -1.55 -9.97 18.97
CA SER A 93 -0.47 -10.66 18.27
C SER A 93 0.38 -9.73 17.39
N VAL A 94 -0.02 -8.47 17.21
CA VAL A 94 0.71 -7.49 16.41
C VAL A 94 1.92 -6.97 17.19
N HIS A 95 3.11 -7.20 16.68
CA HIS A 95 4.36 -6.72 17.29
C HIS A 95 4.60 -5.25 16.96
N THR A 96 4.61 -4.89 15.67
CA THR A 96 4.84 -3.53 15.21
C THR A 96 3.94 -3.17 14.03
N ILE A 97 3.64 -1.87 13.91
CA ILE A 97 2.90 -1.29 12.78
C ILE A 97 3.80 -0.26 12.12
N THR A 98 4.09 -0.45 10.85
CA THR A 98 4.86 0.50 10.04
C THR A 98 4.06 0.97 8.85
N THR A 99 4.21 2.25 8.50
CA THR A 99 3.58 2.83 7.31
C THR A 99 4.65 3.16 6.29
N LYS A 100 4.39 2.82 5.02
CA LYS A 100 5.27 3.16 3.90
C LYS A 100 4.46 3.90 2.86
N HIS A 101 4.84 5.14 2.57
CA HIS A 101 4.20 5.91 1.51
C HIS A 101 4.47 5.29 0.15
N SER A 102 3.46 5.27 -0.69
CA SER A 102 3.60 4.95 -2.10
C SER A 102 3.56 6.23 -2.91
N LEU A 103 4.62 6.50 -3.68
CA LEU A 103 4.73 7.69 -4.52
C LEU A 103 3.69 7.71 -5.65
N PHE A 104 3.13 6.56 -6.00
CA PHE A 104 2.29 6.39 -7.19
C PHE A 104 0.86 5.93 -6.89
N MET A 105 0.49 5.76 -5.62
CA MET A 105 -0.87 5.43 -5.25
C MET A 105 -1.67 6.67 -4.92
N VAL A 106 -2.40 7.17 -5.89
CA VAL A 106 -3.37 8.25 -5.72
C VAL A 106 -4.76 7.63 -5.68
N ARG A 107 -5.51 7.91 -4.63
CA ARG A 107 -6.91 7.55 -4.58
C ARG A 107 -7.69 8.40 -5.57
N ARG A 108 -8.33 7.73 -6.51
CA ARG A 108 -9.45 8.18 -7.35
C ARG A 108 -9.73 9.69 -7.38
N TYR A 109 -9.40 10.36 -8.46
CA TYR A 109 -9.99 11.61 -9.02
C TYR A 109 -10.45 12.75 -8.08
N ARG A 110 -10.45 12.61 -6.77
CA ARG A 110 -11.02 13.62 -5.85
C ARG A 110 -10.06 14.70 -5.39
N SER A 111 -8.80 14.39 -5.21
CA SER A 111 -7.77 15.40 -4.98
C SER A 111 -6.37 14.78 -5.09
N TRP A 112 -5.41 15.55 -5.58
CA TRP A 112 -3.99 15.23 -5.61
C TRP A 112 -3.37 15.08 -4.20
N SER A 113 -4.13 15.39 -3.18
CA SER A 113 -3.70 15.36 -1.78
C SER A 113 -4.02 14.05 -1.06
N GLU A 114 -4.83 13.16 -1.63
CA GLU A 114 -5.18 11.89 -1.03
C GLU A 114 -4.27 10.78 -1.56
N HIS A 115 -3.13 10.58 -0.90
CA HIS A 115 -2.25 9.46 -1.19
C HIS A 115 -2.60 8.26 -0.32
N LEU A 116 -2.29 7.09 -0.85
CA LEU A 116 -2.40 5.83 -0.13
C LEU A 116 -1.05 5.46 0.48
N ALA A 117 -1.09 4.94 1.69
CA ALA A 117 0.07 4.36 2.34
C ALA A 117 -0.14 2.86 2.54
N PHE A 118 0.92 2.09 2.36
CA PHE A 118 0.96 0.71 2.83
C PHE A 118 1.07 0.70 4.35
N VAL A 119 0.22 -0.06 5.00
CA VAL A 119 0.33 -0.38 6.42
C VAL A 119 0.82 -1.81 6.52
N GLU A 120 1.98 -1.98 7.11
CA GLU A 120 2.61 -3.28 7.37
C GLU A 120 2.43 -3.61 8.85
N PHE A 121 1.76 -4.72 9.12
CA PHE A 121 1.65 -5.32 10.44
C PHE A 121 2.67 -6.44 10.54
N THR A 122 3.59 -6.33 11.47
CA THR A 122 4.50 -7.42 11.80
C THR A 122 3.94 -8.14 13.03
N LEU A 123 3.68 -9.43 12.91
CA LEU A 123 3.19 -10.26 14.01
C LEU A 123 4.35 -10.77 14.87
N HIS A 124 4.06 -11.24 16.09
CA HIS A 124 5.08 -11.81 16.99
C HIS A 124 5.79 -13.04 16.43
N ASN A 125 5.14 -13.79 15.53
CA ASN A 125 5.73 -14.91 14.80
C ASN A 125 6.67 -14.49 13.66
N GLY A 126 6.88 -13.19 13.44
CA GLY A 126 7.69 -12.64 12.35
C GLY A 126 6.95 -12.51 11.01
N GLU A 127 5.70 -12.96 10.93
CA GLU A 127 4.90 -12.81 9.73
C GLU A 127 4.54 -11.35 9.47
N ARG A 128 4.51 -10.96 8.19
CA ARG A 128 4.16 -9.62 7.76
C ARG A 128 2.89 -9.63 6.93
N VAL A 129 1.95 -8.82 7.34
CA VAL A 129 0.66 -8.66 6.68
C VAL A 129 0.50 -7.22 6.22
N TYR A 130 -0.03 -7.02 5.04
CA TYR A 130 -0.11 -5.72 4.40
C TYR A 130 -1.55 -5.32 4.13
N THR A 131 -1.85 -4.05 4.34
CA THR A 131 -3.09 -3.41 3.91
C THR A 131 -2.81 -2.01 3.39
N LEU A 132 -3.83 -1.36 2.86
CA LEU A 132 -3.78 0.02 2.41
C LEU A 132 -4.65 0.90 3.29
N ALA A 133 -4.13 2.07 3.63
CA ALA A 133 -4.85 3.11 4.32
C ALA A 133 -4.74 4.44 3.57
N GLU A 134 -5.69 5.33 3.81
CA GLU A 134 -5.60 6.69 3.33
C GLU A 134 -4.48 7.43 4.06
N SER A 135 -3.57 8.03 3.29
CA SER A 135 -2.52 8.91 3.81
C SER A 135 -2.56 10.22 3.03
N ALA A 136 -2.44 11.34 3.70
CA ALA A 136 -2.27 12.62 3.00
C ALA A 136 -0.80 12.81 2.57
N VAL A 137 -0.59 13.45 1.44
CA VAL A 137 0.76 13.74 0.89
C VAL A 137 1.61 14.53 1.86
N PHE A 138 0.99 15.44 2.56
CA PHE A 138 1.60 16.27 3.57
C PHE A 138 1.02 15.85 4.92
N GLU A 139 1.58 14.83 5.54
CA GLU A 139 1.29 14.34 6.89
C GLU A 139 0.07 15.01 7.55
N SER A 140 -1.13 14.74 7.01
CA SER A 140 -2.34 15.36 7.56
C SER A 140 -2.53 14.90 9.00
N PRO A 141 -2.97 15.77 9.89
CA PRO A 141 -3.29 15.40 11.26
C PRO A 141 -4.25 14.21 11.35
N ALA A 142 -5.11 14.03 10.34
CA ALA A 142 -6.07 12.92 10.27
C ALA A 142 -5.38 11.55 10.07
N ALA A 143 -4.36 11.46 9.21
CA ALA A 143 -3.61 10.23 8.99
C ALA A 143 -2.81 9.83 10.24
N LYS A 144 -2.18 10.81 10.90
CA LYS A 144 -1.49 10.59 12.18
C LYS A 144 -2.45 10.13 13.28
N ARG A 145 -3.65 10.72 13.37
CA ARG A 145 -4.67 10.29 14.32
C ARG A 145 -5.12 8.86 14.10
N SER A 146 -5.32 8.43 12.86
CA SER A 146 -5.71 7.06 12.53
C SER A 146 -4.64 6.05 12.91
N LEU A 147 -3.36 6.36 12.64
CA LEU A 147 -2.24 5.51 13.02
C LEU A 147 -2.07 5.44 14.54
N THR A 148 -2.15 6.60 15.23
CA THR A 148 -2.07 6.67 16.69
C THR A 148 -3.22 5.91 17.36
N ALA A 149 -4.44 6.02 16.81
CA ALA A 149 -5.59 5.29 17.29
C ALA A 149 -5.41 3.77 17.11
N LEU A 150 -4.85 3.33 15.98
CA LEU A 150 -4.54 1.92 15.74
C LEU A 150 -3.47 1.39 16.69
N GLN A 151 -2.40 2.17 16.91
CA GLN A 151 -1.35 1.82 17.86
C GLN A 151 -1.89 1.73 19.29
N ALA A 152 -2.77 2.66 19.69
CA ALA A 152 -3.44 2.64 20.99
C ALA A 152 -4.34 1.40 21.15
N ALA A 153 -5.08 1.01 20.10
CA ALA A 153 -5.90 -0.20 20.11
C ALA A 153 -5.04 -1.48 20.28
N VAL A 154 -3.93 -1.56 19.56
CA VAL A 154 -2.99 -2.68 19.71
C VAL A 154 -2.40 -2.73 21.12
N LEU A 155 -2.02 -1.58 21.68
CA LEU A 155 -1.51 -1.51 23.04
C LEU A 155 -2.56 -1.94 24.08
N ALA A 156 -3.80 -1.45 23.93
CA ALA A 156 -4.90 -1.85 24.80
C ALA A 156 -5.19 -3.36 24.74
N ALA A 157 -5.17 -3.95 23.53
CA ALA A 157 -5.35 -5.38 23.35
C ALA A 157 -4.22 -6.20 24.00
N LYS A 158 -2.97 -5.71 23.92
CA LYS A 158 -1.81 -6.35 24.60
C LYS A 158 -1.95 -6.31 26.12
N VAL A 159 -2.33 -5.16 26.69
CA VAL A 159 -2.53 -5.05 28.14
C VAL A 159 -3.64 -5.99 28.59
N LYS A 160 -4.74 -6.08 27.85
CA LYS A 160 -5.86 -6.97 28.15
C LYS A 160 -5.45 -8.45 28.09
N SER A 161 -4.67 -8.85 27.06
CA SER A 161 -4.16 -10.22 26.94
C SER A 161 -3.20 -10.59 28.06
N ALA A 162 -2.34 -9.65 28.51
CA ALA A 162 -1.44 -9.86 29.63
C ALA A 162 -2.13 -9.91 31.00
N ALA A 163 -3.34 -9.36 31.12
CA ALA A 163 -4.12 -9.40 32.37
C ALA A 163 -4.96 -10.69 32.53
N VAL A 164 -5.11 -11.48 31.47
CA VAL A 164 -5.90 -12.71 31.45
C VAL A 164 -5.01 -13.97 31.53
N GLY A 165 -3.71 -13.85 31.31
CA GLY A 165 -2.73 -14.93 31.41
C GLY A 165 -1.97 -14.87 32.74
#